data_009fa5fcf5f17ddf3cb9506269497ce6
#
_entry.id   009fa5fcf5f17ddf3cb9506269497ce6
#
_cell.length_a   1.000
_cell.length_b   1.000
_cell.length_c   1.000
_cell.angle_alpha   90.00
_cell.angle_beta   90.00
_cell.angle_gamma   90.00
#
_symmetry.space_group_name_H-M   'P 1'
#
loop_
_entity.id
_entity.type
_entity.pdbx_description
1 polymer ?
#
loop_
_entity_poly.entity_id
_entity_poly.type
_entity_poly.pdbx_seq_one_letter_code
_entity_poly.pdbx_strand_id
1 'polypeptide(L)'
;MLKLENICQTFNKNTINEKVLFNGFSLSVAKDEFVSVVGSNGSGKTTLLNIVSGNLMPDDGKVFVGGKDVTKLKNYKRAKNIARVFQDPSLGTCPSMTIFENMSIADNKLKPYNLTSGLNHKRKDFYRSQLELLGLGLEDRMDTKTRTLSGGQRQALALIMATMVKPDILLLDEHTAALDPKSSDIVMDLTEKVVTEKKITTLMVTHNLRYAIDYSNRCIMMHEGNIHLDISGDEKKNKTIADLLTVFNEISIECGN
;
A
#
# COMPACT_ATOMS: atom_id res chain seq x y z
N MET A 1 7.08 -11.00 -8.67
CA MET A 1 7.52 -9.58 -8.66
C MET A 1 8.12 -9.19 -7.31
N LEU A 2 7.42 -9.40 -6.21
CA LEU A 2 7.91 -9.30 -4.84
C LEU A 2 8.15 -10.70 -4.28
N LYS A 3 9.27 -10.92 -3.56
CA LYS A 3 9.53 -12.17 -2.85
C LYS A 3 10.19 -11.87 -1.50
N LEU A 4 9.63 -12.41 -0.45
CA LEU A 4 10.20 -12.46 0.88
C LEU A 4 10.60 -13.90 1.15
N GLU A 5 11.82 -14.13 1.62
CA GLU A 5 12.36 -15.45 1.90
C GLU A 5 12.87 -15.52 3.32
N ASN A 6 12.27 -16.43 4.12
CA ASN A 6 12.71 -16.78 5.48
C ASN A 6 12.90 -15.55 6.38
N ILE A 7 11.96 -14.59 6.31
CA ILE A 7 12.02 -13.37 7.11
C ILE A 7 11.86 -13.71 8.59
N CYS A 8 12.82 -13.28 9.39
CA CYS A 8 12.74 -13.29 10.84
C CYS A 8 12.69 -11.86 11.38
N GLN A 9 11.82 -11.62 12.35
CA GLN A 9 11.68 -10.33 13.00
C GLN A 9 11.27 -10.48 14.46
N THR A 10 12.09 -9.98 15.36
CA THR A 10 11.85 -9.95 16.79
C THR A 10 11.86 -8.53 17.31
N PHE A 11 10.86 -8.15 18.07
CA PHE A 11 10.78 -6.85 18.74
C PHE A 11 11.21 -6.96 20.21
N ASN A 12 11.72 -5.86 20.76
CA ASN A 12 12.12 -5.73 22.17
C ASN A 12 13.07 -6.83 22.63
N LYS A 13 14.04 -7.21 21.78
CA LYS A 13 15.03 -8.27 22.06
C LYS A 13 15.69 -8.10 23.43
N ASN A 14 15.89 -9.21 24.11
CA ASN A 14 16.53 -9.29 25.43
C ASN A 14 15.78 -8.52 26.54
N THR A 15 14.47 -8.31 26.39
CA THR A 15 13.61 -7.71 27.41
C THR A 15 12.46 -8.67 27.79
N ILE A 16 11.79 -8.37 28.89
CA ILE A 16 10.58 -9.12 29.32
C ILE A 16 9.42 -9.01 28.32
N ASN A 17 9.48 -8.05 27.40
CA ASN A 17 8.48 -7.82 26.36
C ASN A 17 8.98 -8.29 24.97
N GLU A 18 9.93 -9.21 24.93
CA GLU A 18 10.41 -9.77 23.67
C GLU A 18 9.26 -10.48 22.96
N LYS A 19 9.09 -10.13 21.68
CA LYS A 19 8.07 -10.71 20.81
C LYS A 19 8.69 -11.12 19.48
N VAL A 20 8.76 -12.41 19.21
CA VAL A 20 9.06 -12.95 17.89
C VAL A 20 7.80 -12.81 17.04
N LEU A 21 7.84 -11.96 16.03
CA LEU A 21 6.70 -11.74 15.14
C LEU A 21 6.79 -12.61 13.90
N PHE A 22 7.94 -12.60 13.21
CA PHE A 22 8.18 -13.47 12.06
C PHE A 22 9.28 -14.45 12.38
N ASN A 23 9.05 -15.73 12.09
CA ASN A 23 10.02 -16.80 12.24
C ASN A 23 10.04 -17.65 10.96
N GLY A 24 10.87 -17.24 9.99
CA GLY A 24 10.94 -17.91 8.69
C GLY A 24 9.78 -17.54 7.73
N PHE A 25 9.12 -16.39 7.91
CA PHE A 25 8.00 -15.96 7.08
C PHE A 25 8.44 -15.79 5.62
N SER A 26 7.67 -16.38 4.71
CA SER A 26 7.92 -16.31 3.27
C SER A 26 6.64 -15.94 2.52
N LEU A 27 6.76 -15.06 1.52
CA LEU A 27 5.65 -14.62 0.68
C LEU A 27 6.16 -14.29 -0.72
N SER A 28 5.44 -14.74 -1.75
CA SER A 28 5.69 -14.37 -3.13
C SER A 28 4.47 -13.70 -3.72
N VAL A 29 4.67 -12.57 -4.42
CA VAL A 29 3.64 -11.86 -5.18
C VAL A 29 4.08 -11.80 -6.63
N ALA A 30 3.21 -12.28 -7.52
CA ALA A 30 3.48 -12.29 -8.96
C ALA A 30 3.45 -10.87 -9.55
N LYS A 31 3.90 -10.73 -10.79
CA LYS A 31 3.80 -9.46 -11.50
C LYS A 31 2.33 -9.18 -11.83
N ASP A 32 1.93 -7.91 -11.69
CA ASP A 32 0.60 -7.41 -11.98
C ASP A 32 -0.50 -8.05 -11.08
N GLU A 33 -0.11 -8.73 -9.99
CA GLU A 33 -1.02 -9.29 -9.00
C GLU A 33 -1.47 -8.23 -8.00
N PHE A 34 -2.75 -8.22 -7.66
CA PHE A 34 -3.32 -7.39 -6.60
C PHE A 34 -3.68 -8.30 -5.42
N VAL A 35 -2.85 -8.25 -4.38
CA VAL A 35 -2.98 -9.08 -3.17
C VAL A 35 -3.55 -8.25 -2.03
N SER A 36 -4.60 -8.71 -1.41
CA SER A 36 -5.07 -8.18 -0.11
C SER A 36 -4.52 -9.00 1.04
N VAL A 37 -4.12 -8.33 2.10
CA VAL A 37 -3.67 -8.92 3.36
C VAL A 37 -4.62 -8.47 4.46
N VAL A 38 -5.31 -9.43 5.05
CA VAL A 38 -6.24 -9.23 6.17
C VAL A 38 -5.72 -9.95 7.41
N GLY A 39 -6.29 -9.67 8.58
CA GLY A 39 -5.92 -10.32 9.83
C GLY A 39 -6.13 -9.42 11.04
N SER A 40 -6.01 -9.99 12.24
CA SER A 40 -6.16 -9.29 13.52
C SER A 40 -5.09 -8.21 13.75
N ASN A 41 -5.33 -7.35 14.73
CA ASN A 41 -4.31 -6.41 15.19
C ASN A 41 -3.10 -7.19 15.75
N GLY A 42 -1.89 -6.73 15.42
CA GLY A 42 -0.66 -7.41 15.84
C GLY A 42 -0.28 -8.66 15.03
N SER A 43 -1.04 -9.03 13.98
CA SER A 43 -0.71 -10.17 13.11
C SER A 43 0.53 -9.96 12.21
N GLY A 44 1.06 -8.73 12.13
CA GLY A 44 2.27 -8.43 11.37
C GLY A 44 2.07 -7.69 10.05
N LYS A 45 0.84 -7.32 9.66
CA LYS A 45 0.52 -6.67 8.37
C LYS A 45 1.34 -5.39 8.10
N THR A 46 1.31 -4.45 9.05
CA THR A 46 2.08 -3.20 8.92
C THR A 46 3.59 -3.46 8.98
N THR A 47 4.03 -4.44 9.77
CA THR A 47 5.44 -4.87 9.80
C THR A 47 5.88 -5.43 8.46
N LEU A 48 5.04 -6.24 7.81
CA LEU A 48 5.26 -6.73 6.44
C LEU A 48 5.48 -5.58 5.47
N LEU A 49 4.57 -4.57 5.46
CA LEU A 49 4.72 -3.40 4.60
C LEU A 49 6.00 -2.59 4.92
N ASN A 50 6.36 -2.47 6.20
CA ASN A 50 7.58 -1.78 6.62
C ASN A 50 8.85 -2.51 6.18
N ILE A 51 8.87 -3.84 6.21
CA ILE A 51 9.99 -4.65 5.71
C ILE A 51 10.09 -4.50 4.18
N VAL A 52 8.98 -4.58 3.45
CA VAL A 52 8.98 -4.42 1.98
C VAL A 52 9.44 -3.01 1.59
N SER A 53 8.95 -1.97 2.24
CA SER A 53 9.34 -0.57 1.95
C SER A 53 10.77 -0.21 2.39
N GLY A 54 11.38 -1.02 3.28
CA GLY A 54 12.69 -0.76 3.87
C GLY A 54 12.68 0.27 5.00
N ASN A 55 11.51 0.54 5.57
CA ASN A 55 11.38 1.30 6.82
C ASN A 55 11.81 0.46 8.03
N LEU A 56 11.72 -0.87 7.91
CA LEU A 56 12.23 -1.83 8.87
C LEU A 56 13.13 -2.82 8.14
N MET A 57 14.31 -3.07 8.68
CA MET A 57 15.19 -4.13 8.21
C MET A 57 14.85 -5.41 8.97
N PRO A 58 14.63 -6.53 8.29
CA PRO A 58 14.43 -7.81 8.97
C PRO A 58 15.70 -8.23 9.72
N ASP A 59 15.52 -9.02 10.78
CA ASP A 59 16.65 -9.58 11.54
C ASP A 59 17.41 -10.61 10.71
N ASP A 60 16.67 -11.42 9.93
CA ASP A 60 17.22 -12.39 8.97
C ASP A 60 16.24 -12.56 7.80
N GLY A 61 16.71 -13.22 6.74
CA GLY A 61 15.95 -13.44 5.51
C GLY A 61 16.27 -12.42 4.42
N LYS A 62 15.54 -12.52 3.30
CA LYS A 62 15.79 -11.70 2.12
C LYS A 62 14.51 -11.13 1.52
N VAL A 63 14.61 -9.94 0.97
CA VAL A 63 13.54 -9.24 0.24
C VAL A 63 14.01 -8.97 -1.19
N PHE A 64 13.26 -9.47 -2.16
CA PHE A 64 13.52 -9.25 -3.58
C PHE A 64 12.40 -8.46 -4.24
N VAL A 65 12.77 -7.49 -5.06
CA VAL A 65 11.84 -6.70 -5.90
C VAL A 65 12.34 -6.72 -7.33
N GLY A 66 11.49 -7.17 -8.25
CA GLY A 66 11.88 -7.34 -9.65
C GLY A 66 13.09 -8.28 -9.84
N GLY A 67 13.25 -9.28 -8.98
CA GLY A 67 14.38 -10.22 -8.98
C GLY A 67 15.67 -9.67 -8.36
N LYS A 68 15.68 -8.43 -7.90
CA LYS A 68 16.87 -7.82 -7.25
C LYS A 68 16.74 -7.91 -5.74
N ASP A 69 17.81 -8.33 -5.07
CA ASP A 69 17.89 -8.28 -3.61
C ASP A 69 17.96 -6.82 -3.14
N VAL A 70 16.94 -6.41 -2.39
CA VAL A 70 16.81 -5.07 -1.83
C VAL A 70 16.93 -5.06 -0.31
N THR A 71 17.23 -6.21 0.32
CA THR A 71 17.19 -6.40 1.78
C THR A 71 17.96 -5.32 2.54
N LYS A 72 19.16 -5.00 2.11
CA LYS A 72 20.02 -4.00 2.76
C LYS A 72 19.88 -2.58 2.20
N LEU A 73 18.96 -2.36 1.24
CA LEU A 73 18.71 -1.04 0.70
C LEU A 73 17.85 -0.21 1.65
N LYS A 74 18.28 1.00 1.98
CA LYS A 74 17.50 1.98 2.76
C LYS A 74 16.22 2.36 2.01
N ASN A 75 15.19 2.77 2.75
CA ASN A 75 13.87 3.13 2.24
C ASN A 75 13.90 4.10 1.05
N TYR A 76 14.70 5.18 1.11
CA TYR A 76 14.79 6.16 0.01
C TYR A 76 15.32 5.57 -1.31
N LYS A 77 16.15 4.51 -1.25
CA LYS A 77 16.59 3.77 -2.45
C LYS A 77 15.50 2.87 -2.99
N ARG A 78 14.75 2.19 -2.09
CA ARG A 78 13.60 1.35 -2.48
C ARG A 78 12.43 2.20 -2.98
N ALA A 79 12.26 3.43 -2.48
CA ALA A 79 11.22 4.36 -2.90
C ALA A 79 11.25 4.68 -4.40
N LYS A 80 12.34 4.40 -5.11
CA LYS A 80 12.39 4.50 -6.58
C LYS A 80 11.43 3.53 -7.26
N ASN A 81 11.29 2.34 -6.72
CA ASN A 81 10.54 1.23 -7.31
C ASN A 81 9.29 0.87 -6.50
N ILE A 82 9.24 1.26 -5.23
CA ILE A 82 8.13 0.97 -4.33
C ILE A 82 7.44 2.27 -3.97
N ALA A 83 6.12 2.34 -4.17
CA ALA A 83 5.29 3.43 -3.69
C ALA A 83 4.44 2.95 -2.51
N ARG A 84 4.07 3.86 -1.61
CA ARG A 84 3.18 3.57 -0.49
C ARG A 84 2.13 4.67 -0.37
N VAL A 85 0.88 4.25 -0.19
CA VAL A 85 -0.23 5.10 0.22
C VAL A 85 -0.55 4.74 1.67
N PHE A 86 -0.60 5.75 2.54
CA PHE A 86 -0.77 5.59 3.97
C PHE A 86 -2.24 5.71 4.37
N GLN A 87 -2.57 5.23 5.55
CA GLN A 87 -3.87 5.39 6.18
C GLN A 87 -4.22 6.87 6.37
N ASP A 88 -3.26 7.67 6.87
CA ASP A 88 -3.39 9.13 6.96
C ASP A 88 -2.87 9.76 5.65
N PRO A 89 -3.75 10.39 4.85
CA PRO A 89 -3.34 11.02 3.59
C PRO A 89 -2.38 12.20 3.78
N SER A 90 -2.26 12.76 4.99
CA SER A 90 -1.31 13.83 5.28
C SER A 90 0.16 13.37 5.22
N LEU A 91 0.40 12.06 5.38
CA LEU A 91 1.73 11.48 5.23
C LEU A 91 2.16 11.35 3.76
N GLY A 92 1.20 11.36 2.84
CA GLY A 92 1.43 11.27 1.39
C GLY A 92 1.36 12.62 0.66
N THR A 93 0.91 13.69 1.34
CA THR A 93 0.71 15.03 0.76
C THR A 93 1.28 16.12 1.66
N CYS A 94 1.62 17.27 1.11
CA CYS A 94 1.98 18.45 1.89
C CYS A 94 0.77 19.39 2.00
N PRO A 95 0.09 19.49 3.19
CA PRO A 95 -1.15 20.24 3.34
C PRO A 95 -1.06 21.74 3.03
N SER A 96 0.11 22.35 3.20
CA SER A 96 0.37 23.78 2.96
C SER A 96 0.59 24.10 1.49
N MET A 97 0.89 23.11 0.67
CA MET A 97 1.14 23.22 -0.77
C MET A 97 -0.14 23.02 -1.57
N THR A 98 -0.15 23.59 -2.79
CA THR A 98 -1.22 23.37 -3.77
C THR A 98 -1.18 21.96 -4.35
N ILE A 99 -2.25 21.54 -5.02
CA ILE A 99 -2.30 20.27 -5.76
C ILE A 99 -1.16 20.22 -6.78
N PHE A 100 -0.97 21.29 -7.55
CA PHE A 100 0.10 21.39 -8.55
C PHE A 100 1.50 21.23 -7.95
N GLU A 101 1.77 21.88 -6.81
CA GLU A 101 3.06 21.78 -6.12
C GLU A 101 3.31 20.35 -5.61
N ASN A 102 2.31 19.73 -5.00
CA ASN A 102 2.38 18.34 -4.54
C ASN A 102 2.69 17.38 -5.70
N MET A 103 1.97 17.51 -6.83
CA MET A 103 2.20 16.68 -8.01
C MET A 103 3.57 16.92 -8.65
N SER A 104 4.05 18.17 -8.67
CA SER A 104 5.38 18.51 -9.19
C SER A 104 6.49 17.82 -8.37
N ILE A 105 6.36 17.80 -7.04
CA ILE A 105 7.31 17.10 -6.15
C ILE A 105 7.27 15.60 -6.39
N ALA A 106 6.08 15.01 -6.50
CA ALA A 106 5.93 13.58 -6.78
C ALA A 106 6.55 13.17 -8.13
N ASP A 107 6.41 14.01 -9.17
CA ASP A 107 6.98 13.77 -10.50
C ASP A 107 8.53 13.87 -10.51
N ASN A 108 9.11 14.53 -9.53
CA ASN A 108 10.57 14.64 -9.41
C ASN A 108 11.23 13.42 -8.74
N LYS A 109 10.48 12.44 -8.31
CA LYS A 109 10.93 11.26 -7.55
C LYS A 109 12.15 10.54 -8.14
N LEU A 110 12.25 10.44 -9.47
CA LEU A 110 13.36 9.75 -10.15
C LEU A 110 14.38 10.69 -10.79
N LYS A 111 14.19 12.00 -10.67
CA LYS A 111 15.08 12.98 -11.28
C LYS A 111 16.31 13.21 -10.38
N PRO A 112 17.48 13.52 -10.97
CA PRO A 112 18.65 13.90 -10.20
C PRO A 112 18.37 15.22 -9.46
N TYR A 113 18.89 15.33 -8.24
CA TYR A 113 18.86 16.58 -7.50
C TYR A 113 19.78 17.60 -8.15
N ASN A 114 19.26 18.80 -8.42
CA ASN A 114 19.99 19.93 -8.95
C ASN A 114 19.39 21.25 -8.42
N LEU A 115 19.94 22.38 -8.83
CA LEU A 115 19.49 23.72 -8.42
C LEU A 115 18.33 24.27 -9.28
N THR A 116 17.67 23.45 -10.10
CA THR A 116 16.50 23.88 -10.86
C THR A 116 15.24 23.88 -9.97
N SER A 117 14.23 24.66 -10.40
CA SER A 117 12.94 24.70 -9.71
C SER A 117 12.33 23.29 -9.61
N GLY A 118 11.85 22.92 -8.41
CA GLY A 118 11.08 21.70 -8.19
C GLY A 118 9.68 21.74 -8.83
N LEU A 119 9.20 22.92 -9.24
CA LEU A 119 7.90 23.10 -9.88
C LEU A 119 8.04 22.95 -11.40
N ASN A 120 7.29 22.04 -11.98
CA ASN A 120 7.36 21.73 -13.41
C ASN A 120 6.12 22.23 -14.16
N HIS A 121 6.09 23.53 -14.46
CA HIS A 121 4.99 24.16 -15.17
C HIS A 121 4.74 23.57 -16.58
N LYS A 122 5.79 23.05 -17.24
CA LYS A 122 5.67 22.42 -18.57
C LYS A 122 4.88 21.10 -18.53
N ARG A 123 4.70 20.52 -17.34
CA ARG A 123 3.93 19.29 -17.17
C ARG A 123 2.54 19.51 -16.56
N LYS A 124 2.08 20.76 -16.48
CA LYS A 124 0.78 21.09 -15.88
C LYS A 124 -0.38 20.34 -16.58
N ASP A 125 -0.35 20.22 -17.90
CA ASP A 125 -1.37 19.49 -18.67
C ASP A 125 -1.31 17.97 -18.39
N PHE A 126 -0.12 17.40 -18.24
CA PHE A 126 0.04 16.02 -17.81
C PHE A 126 -0.54 15.79 -16.40
N TYR A 127 -0.28 16.71 -15.46
CA TYR A 127 -0.88 16.59 -14.12
C TYR A 127 -2.39 16.69 -14.16
N ARG A 128 -2.92 17.58 -15.00
CA ARG A 128 -4.36 17.71 -15.23
C ARG A 128 -4.96 16.38 -15.72
N SER A 129 -4.37 15.77 -16.75
CA SER A 129 -4.85 14.48 -17.28
C SER A 129 -4.79 13.35 -16.25
N GLN A 130 -3.82 13.36 -15.32
CA GLN A 130 -3.78 12.38 -14.23
C GLN A 130 -4.90 12.63 -13.20
N LEU A 131 -5.25 13.88 -12.93
CA LEU A 131 -6.34 14.24 -12.01
C LEU A 131 -7.72 13.96 -12.61
N GLU A 132 -7.90 14.13 -13.92
CA GLU A 132 -9.13 13.77 -14.65
C GLU A 132 -9.51 12.30 -14.48
N LEU A 133 -8.53 11.38 -14.31
CA LEU A 133 -8.78 9.97 -14.04
C LEU A 133 -9.58 9.75 -12.75
N LEU A 134 -9.48 10.69 -11.80
CA LEU A 134 -10.18 10.63 -10.53
C LEU A 134 -11.67 10.98 -10.63
N GLY A 135 -12.08 11.80 -11.60
CA GLY A 135 -13.46 12.27 -11.73
C GLY A 135 -13.95 13.10 -10.53
N LEU A 136 -13.04 13.76 -9.80
CA LEU A 136 -13.34 14.50 -8.57
C LEU A 136 -13.26 16.01 -8.73
N GLY A 137 -13.07 16.52 -9.97
CA GLY A 137 -12.94 17.94 -10.29
C GLY A 137 -11.66 18.59 -9.73
N LEU A 138 -10.63 17.79 -9.44
CA LEU A 138 -9.36 18.30 -8.93
C LEU A 138 -8.49 18.91 -10.02
N GLU A 139 -8.69 18.51 -11.27
CA GLU A 139 -8.04 19.03 -12.47
C GLU A 139 -8.25 20.53 -12.68
N ASP A 140 -9.39 21.05 -12.25
CA ASP A 140 -9.73 22.49 -12.34
C ASP A 140 -9.31 23.27 -11.08
N ARG A 141 -8.83 22.58 -10.05
CA ARG A 141 -8.49 23.16 -8.75
C ARG A 141 -7.01 23.01 -8.40
N MET A 142 -6.14 22.92 -9.38
CA MET A 142 -4.70 22.65 -9.18
C MET A 142 -3.98 23.68 -8.33
N ASP A 143 -4.46 24.93 -8.28
CA ASP A 143 -3.89 26.00 -7.46
C ASP A 143 -4.50 26.05 -6.03
N THR A 144 -5.39 25.11 -5.69
CA THR A 144 -5.99 24.97 -4.35
C THR A 144 -5.03 24.24 -3.41
N LYS A 145 -4.91 24.71 -2.17
CA LYS A 145 -4.10 24.05 -1.13
C LYS A 145 -4.72 22.72 -0.72
N THR A 146 -3.90 21.65 -0.60
CA THR A 146 -4.40 20.31 -0.33
C THR A 146 -5.07 20.16 1.04
N ARG A 147 -4.77 21.05 2.02
CA ARG A 147 -5.46 21.08 3.32
C ARG A 147 -6.96 21.35 3.23
N THR A 148 -7.45 21.96 2.14
CA THR A 148 -8.86 22.28 1.94
C THR A 148 -9.64 21.15 1.26
N LEU A 149 -8.97 20.10 0.84
CA LEU A 149 -9.59 18.92 0.25
C LEU A 149 -10.26 18.07 1.32
N SER A 150 -11.35 17.38 0.95
CA SER A 150 -11.93 16.34 1.79
C SER A 150 -10.93 15.19 2.02
N GLY A 151 -11.19 14.34 3.02
CA GLY A 151 -10.36 13.16 3.27
C GLY A 151 -10.23 12.27 2.04
N GLY A 152 -11.35 11.93 1.40
CA GLY A 152 -11.38 11.11 0.17
C GLY A 152 -10.64 11.76 -1.00
N GLN A 153 -10.85 13.08 -1.24
CA GLN A 153 -10.13 13.80 -2.28
C GLN A 153 -8.62 13.81 -2.05
N ARG A 154 -8.19 13.99 -0.79
CA ARG A 154 -6.77 13.97 -0.44
C ARG A 154 -6.17 12.58 -0.60
N GLN A 155 -6.92 11.53 -0.24
CA GLN A 155 -6.49 10.15 -0.42
C GLN A 155 -6.38 9.77 -1.90
N ALA A 156 -7.36 10.17 -2.72
CA ALA A 156 -7.29 9.97 -4.17
C ALA A 156 -6.10 10.72 -4.80
N LEU A 157 -5.82 11.94 -4.35
CA LEU A 157 -4.62 12.68 -4.76
C LEU A 157 -3.34 11.93 -4.37
N ALA A 158 -3.24 11.42 -3.14
CA ALA A 158 -2.08 10.64 -2.69
C ALA A 158 -1.88 9.38 -3.54
N LEU A 159 -2.96 8.70 -3.93
CA LEU A 159 -2.91 7.55 -4.84
C LEU A 159 -2.34 7.92 -6.22
N ILE A 160 -2.84 9.00 -6.85
CA ILE A 160 -2.33 9.46 -8.14
C ILE A 160 -0.86 9.85 -8.04
N MET A 161 -0.47 10.60 -7.00
CA MET A 161 0.93 10.98 -6.78
C MET A 161 1.84 9.75 -6.62
N ALA A 162 1.38 8.72 -5.90
CA ALA A 162 2.11 7.47 -5.71
C ALA A 162 2.27 6.66 -7.00
N THR A 163 1.34 6.79 -7.95
CA THR A 163 1.26 5.98 -9.17
C THR A 163 1.53 6.75 -10.47
N MET A 164 1.71 8.08 -10.40
CA MET A 164 1.99 8.94 -11.56
C MET A 164 3.32 8.56 -12.24
N VAL A 165 4.34 8.31 -11.44
CA VAL A 165 5.55 7.60 -11.88
C VAL A 165 5.35 6.15 -11.52
N LYS A 166 5.05 5.30 -12.50
CA LYS A 166 4.67 3.89 -12.30
C LYS A 166 5.69 3.17 -11.40
N PRO A 167 5.29 2.73 -10.18
CA PRO A 167 6.15 1.92 -9.34
C PRO A 167 6.13 0.45 -9.80
N ASP A 168 7.14 -0.32 -9.41
CA ASP A 168 7.12 -1.79 -9.55
C ASP A 168 6.12 -2.41 -8.57
N ILE A 169 6.01 -1.83 -7.37
CA ILE A 169 5.12 -2.29 -6.29
C ILE A 169 4.42 -1.09 -5.66
N LEU A 170 3.11 -1.20 -5.48
CA LEU A 170 2.29 -0.28 -4.71
C LEU A 170 1.90 -0.94 -3.38
N LEU A 171 2.20 -0.29 -2.28
CA LEU A 171 1.80 -0.68 -0.94
C LEU A 171 0.64 0.20 -0.49
N LEU A 172 -0.48 -0.40 -0.14
CA LEU A 172 -1.67 0.28 0.37
C LEU A 172 -1.85 -0.12 1.84
N ASP A 173 -1.69 0.84 2.74
CA ASP A 173 -1.73 0.61 4.18
C ASP A 173 -3.01 1.18 4.76
N GLU A 174 -4.06 0.36 4.82
CA GLU A 174 -5.39 0.73 5.34
C GLU A 174 -5.90 2.07 4.78
N HIS A 175 -5.61 2.37 3.53
CA HIS A 175 -5.72 3.67 2.92
C HIS A 175 -7.16 4.24 2.81
N THR A 176 -8.16 3.47 3.21
CA THR A 176 -9.56 3.90 3.27
C THR A 176 -10.12 3.94 4.69
N ALA A 177 -9.38 3.47 5.71
CA ALA A 177 -9.90 3.29 7.05
C ALA A 177 -10.28 4.60 7.76
N ALA A 178 -9.65 5.73 7.40
CA ALA A 178 -9.92 7.06 7.97
C ALA A 178 -11.03 7.83 7.24
N LEU A 179 -11.71 7.21 6.27
CA LEU A 179 -12.73 7.85 5.43
C LEU A 179 -14.15 7.39 5.82
N ASP A 180 -15.13 8.21 5.48
CA ASP A 180 -16.52 7.80 5.55
C ASP A 180 -16.80 6.68 4.50
N PRO A 181 -17.85 5.85 4.70
CA PRO A 181 -18.09 4.69 3.83
C PRO A 181 -18.21 5.02 2.34
N LYS A 182 -18.90 6.12 2.00
CA LYS A 182 -19.09 6.53 0.60
C LYS A 182 -17.76 6.97 -0.04
N SER A 183 -16.95 7.73 0.69
CA SER A 183 -15.62 8.14 0.22
C SER A 183 -14.68 6.94 0.11
N SER A 184 -14.80 5.96 1.02
CA SER A 184 -14.01 4.73 0.98
C SER A 184 -14.29 3.91 -0.28
N ASP A 185 -15.57 3.73 -0.65
CA ASP A 185 -15.95 3.01 -1.87
C ASP A 185 -15.41 3.72 -3.12
N ILE A 186 -15.56 5.05 -3.21
CA ILE A 186 -15.01 5.85 -4.32
C ILE A 186 -13.49 5.68 -4.43
N VAL A 187 -12.77 5.75 -3.32
CA VAL A 187 -11.30 5.59 -3.33
C VAL A 187 -10.89 4.17 -3.70
N MET A 188 -11.66 3.15 -3.31
CA MET A 188 -11.40 1.75 -3.71
C MET A 188 -11.62 1.54 -5.20
N ASP A 189 -12.72 2.04 -5.77
CA ASP A 189 -13.00 1.97 -7.22
C ASP A 189 -11.89 2.66 -8.02
N LEU A 190 -11.43 3.83 -7.56
CA LEU A 190 -10.30 4.54 -8.17
C LEU A 190 -9.00 3.75 -8.04
N THR A 191 -8.78 3.08 -6.91
CA THR A 191 -7.60 2.25 -6.68
C THR A 191 -7.58 1.08 -7.66
N GLU A 192 -8.68 0.35 -7.79
CA GLU A 192 -8.81 -0.76 -8.73
C GLU A 192 -8.55 -0.30 -10.16
N LYS A 193 -9.23 0.79 -10.59
CA LYS A 193 -9.05 1.37 -11.92
C LYS A 193 -7.58 1.68 -12.20
N VAL A 194 -6.91 2.44 -11.33
CA VAL A 194 -5.51 2.85 -11.51
C VAL A 194 -4.56 1.65 -11.52
N VAL A 195 -4.75 0.69 -10.61
CA VAL A 195 -3.92 -0.51 -10.50
C VAL A 195 -4.05 -1.37 -11.75
N THR A 196 -5.29 -1.58 -12.24
CA THR A 196 -5.59 -2.41 -13.41
C THR A 196 -5.09 -1.76 -14.71
N GLU A 197 -5.41 -0.48 -14.94
CA GLU A 197 -5.00 0.24 -16.14
C GLU A 197 -3.48 0.35 -16.26
N LYS A 198 -2.80 0.64 -15.15
CA LYS A 198 -1.34 0.79 -15.12
C LYS A 198 -0.61 -0.53 -14.92
N LYS A 199 -1.32 -1.65 -14.69
CA LYS A 199 -0.74 -2.97 -14.38
C LYS A 199 0.33 -2.84 -13.30
N ILE A 200 -0.08 -2.48 -12.08
CA ILE A 200 0.82 -2.27 -10.94
C ILE A 200 0.66 -3.46 -9.98
N THR A 201 1.77 -4.12 -9.66
CA THR A 201 1.76 -5.13 -8.59
C THR A 201 1.44 -4.47 -7.26
N THR A 202 0.37 -4.90 -6.59
CA THR A 202 -0.17 -4.20 -5.42
C THR A 202 -0.31 -5.14 -4.23
N LEU A 203 0.13 -4.66 -3.06
CA LEU A 203 -0.07 -5.31 -1.77
C LEU A 203 -0.89 -4.36 -0.89
N MET A 204 -2.14 -4.71 -0.61
CA MET A 204 -3.08 -3.93 0.17
C MET A 204 -3.31 -4.57 1.54
N VAL A 205 -3.02 -3.84 2.59
CA VAL A 205 -3.46 -4.18 3.96
C VAL A 205 -4.81 -3.52 4.21
N THR A 206 -5.77 -4.30 4.67
CA THR A 206 -7.11 -3.79 5.01
C THR A 206 -7.74 -4.61 6.13
N HIS A 207 -8.60 -3.98 6.94
CA HIS A 207 -9.49 -4.65 7.88
C HIS A 207 -10.88 -4.92 7.26
N ASN A 208 -11.18 -4.35 6.09
CA ASN A 208 -12.45 -4.53 5.42
C ASN A 208 -12.40 -5.79 4.53
N LEU A 209 -13.04 -6.86 5.00
CA LEU A 209 -13.10 -8.14 4.29
C LEU A 209 -13.82 -8.04 2.95
N ARG A 210 -14.83 -7.14 2.83
CA ARG A 210 -15.50 -6.87 1.55
C ARG A 210 -14.49 -6.38 0.51
N TYR A 211 -13.67 -5.39 0.86
CA TYR A 211 -12.65 -4.89 -0.06
C TYR A 211 -11.61 -5.95 -0.43
N ALA A 212 -11.26 -6.82 0.52
CA ALA A 212 -10.34 -7.91 0.24
C ALA A 212 -10.91 -8.93 -0.76
N ILE A 213 -12.22 -9.18 -0.73
CA ILE A 213 -12.89 -10.08 -1.68
C ILE A 213 -13.13 -9.39 -3.01
N ASP A 214 -13.69 -8.17 -3.00
CA ASP A 214 -14.23 -7.55 -4.21
C ASP A 214 -13.11 -7.04 -5.15
N TYR A 215 -12.02 -6.49 -4.60
CA TYR A 215 -11.04 -5.73 -5.39
C TYR A 215 -9.72 -6.46 -5.68
N SER A 216 -9.32 -7.47 -4.91
CA SER A 216 -8.03 -8.14 -5.11
C SER A 216 -8.13 -9.44 -5.91
N ASN A 217 -7.02 -9.87 -6.54
CA ASN A 217 -6.94 -11.16 -7.22
C ASN A 217 -6.65 -12.31 -6.24
N ARG A 218 -6.02 -12.01 -5.10
CA ARG A 218 -5.60 -12.95 -4.07
C ARG A 218 -5.81 -12.36 -2.69
N CYS A 219 -6.29 -13.15 -1.77
CA CYS A 219 -6.51 -12.76 -0.38
C CYS A 219 -5.67 -13.64 0.54
N ILE A 220 -4.89 -12.99 1.40
CA ILE A 220 -4.04 -13.62 2.41
C ILE A 220 -4.57 -13.23 3.78
N MET A 221 -4.80 -14.20 4.66
CA MET A 221 -5.12 -13.95 6.05
C MET A 221 -3.92 -14.24 6.92
N MET A 222 -3.50 -13.23 7.69
CA MET A 222 -2.36 -13.33 8.61
C MET A 222 -2.84 -13.35 10.06
N HIS A 223 -2.21 -14.23 10.86
CA HIS A 223 -2.35 -14.25 12.30
C HIS A 223 -1.00 -14.57 12.94
N GLU A 224 -0.61 -13.82 13.99
CA GLU A 224 0.65 -14.01 14.74
C GLU A 224 1.89 -14.24 13.86
N GLY A 225 2.02 -13.45 12.80
CA GLY A 225 3.18 -13.52 11.90
C GLY A 225 3.16 -14.66 10.89
N ASN A 226 2.09 -15.48 10.86
CA ASN A 226 1.94 -16.60 9.93
C ASN A 226 0.82 -16.33 8.92
N ILE A 227 0.88 -17.02 7.77
CA ILE A 227 -0.20 -17.09 6.80
C ILE A 227 -1.08 -18.27 7.15
N HIS A 228 -2.35 -18.02 7.48
CA HIS A 228 -3.34 -19.07 7.78
C HIS A 228 -4.25 -19.35 6.60
N LEU A 229 -4.50 -18.37 5.73
CA LEU A 229 -5.28 -18.56 4.52
C LEU A 229 -4.59 -17.84 3.37
N ASP A 230 -4.53 -18.47 2.21
CA ASP A 230 -3.98 -17.91 0.99
C ASP A 230 -4.80 -18.41 -0.20
N ILE A 231 -5.74 -17.60 -0.66
CA ILE A 231 -6.70 -17.96 -1.71
C ILE A 231 -6.59 -17.03 -2.90
N SER A 232 -6.69 -17.60 -4.10
CA SER A 232 -6.61 -16.86 -5.37
C SER A 232 -7.48 -17.49 -6.46
N GLY A 233 -7.65 -16.79 -7.58
CA GLY A 233 -8.37 -17.31 -8.74
C GLY A 233 -9.79 -17.77 -8.42
N ASP A 234 -10.16 -18.96 -8.88
CA ASP A 234 -11.52 -19.50 -8.73
C ASP A 234 -11.85 -19.89 -7.28
N GLU A 235 -10.85 -20.26 -6.49
CA GLU A 235 -11.06 -20.52 -5.06
C GLU A 235 -11.54 -19.23 -4.36
N LYS A 236 -10.88 -18.08 -4.64
CA LYS A 236 -11.28 -16.79 -4.07
C LYS A 236 -12.66 -16.33 -4.54
N LYS A 237 -12.99 -16.54 -5.84
CA LYS A 237 -14.30 -16.14 -6.39
C LYS A 237 -15.48 -16.86 -5.72
N ASN A 238 -15.26 -18.09 -5.26
CA ASN A 238 -16.27 -18.90 -4.60
C ASN A 238 -16.39 -18.66 -3.09
N LYS A 239 -15.50 -17.82 -2.51
CA LYS A 239 -15.53 -17.47 -1.08
C LYS A 239 -16.38 -16.23 -0.83
N THR A 240 -17.15 -16.29 0.23
CA THR A 240 -17.95 -15.17 0.73
C THR A 240 -17.28 -14.48 1.92
N ILE A 241 -17.78 -13.32 2.30
CA ILE A 241 -17.35 -12.64 3.54
C ILE A 241 -17.58 -13.55 4.76
N ALA A 242 -18.69 -14.30 4.76
CA ALA A 242 -19.02 -15.23 5.87
C ALA A 242 -17.97 -16.33 6.00
N ASP A 243 -17.46 -16.86 4.88
CA ASP A 243 -16.39 -17.87 4.91
C ASP A 243 -15.11 -17.31 5.52
N LEU A 244 -14.71 -16.09 5.15
CA LEU A 244 -13.53 -15.44 5.74
C LEU A 244 -13.73 -15.13 7.23
N LEU A 245 -14.93 -14.73 7.65
CA LEU A 245 -15.25 -14.49 9.06
C LEU A 245 -15.19 -15.80 9.87
N THR A 246 -15.63 -16.91 9.29
CA THR A 246 -15.54 -18.22 9.95
C THR A 246 -14.08 -18.57 10.22
N VAL A 247 -13.21 -18.50 9.22
CA VAL A 247 -11.76 -18.75 9.38
C VAL A 247 -11.15 -17.77 10.40
N PHE A 248 -11.54 -16.50 10.35
CA PHE A 248 -11.03 -15.50 11.28
C PHE A 248 -11.42 -15.82 12.74
N ASN A 249 -12.66 -16.27 12.97
CA ASN A 249 -13.16 -16.62 14.29
C ASN A 249 -12.51 -17.92 14.80
N GLU A 250 -12.36 -18.95 13.95
CA GLU A 250 -11.68 -20.21 14.30
C GLU A 250 -10.25 -19.93 14.79
N ILE A 251 -9.47 -19.14 14.05
CA ILE A 251 -8.12 -18.75 14.42
C ILE A 251 -8.10 -17.99 15.76
N SER A 252 -9.08 -17.09 15.97
CA SER A 252 -9.16 -16.31 17.21
C SER A 252 -9.52 -17.18 18.43
N ILE A 253 -10.35 -18.22 18.26
CA ILE A 253 -10.74 -19.15 19.31
C ILE A 253 -9.59 -20.10 19.65
N GLU A 254 -8.89 -20.65 18.64
CA GLU A 254 -7.74 -21.55 18.85
C GLU A 254 -6.60 -20.89 19.61
N CYS A 255 -6.44 -19.56 19.46
CA CYS A 255 -5.39 -18.79 20.13
C CYS A 255 -5.81 -18.20 21.49
N GLY A 256 -7.02 -18.48 21.99
CA GLY A 256 -7.43 -18.18 23.37
C GLY A 256 -7.73 -16.71 23.65
N ASN A 257 -8.22 -15.95 22.67
CA ASN A 257 -8.76 -14.59 22.85
C ASN A 257 -10.28 -14.57 22.74
#